data_f85cb417538f0d1dd98737748127ae95
#
_entry.id   f85cb417538f0d1dd98737748127ae95
#
_cell.length_a   1.000
_cell.length_b   1.000
_cell.length_c   1.000
_cell.angle_alpha   90.00
_cell.angle_beta   90.00
_cell.angle_gamma   90.00
#
_symmetry.space_group_name_H-M   'P 1'
#
loop_
_entity.id
_entity.type
_entity.pdbx_description
1 polymer ?
#
loop_
_entity_poly.entity_id
_entity_poly.type
_entity_poly.pdbx_seq_one_letter_code
_entity_poly.pdbx_strand_id
1 'polypeptide(L)'
;QLAGVTRATPDPPGGHIVRDEHGEPTGLLQENAMELVERVIPAPTLDDMVEALRRCNDAYVAAGITSSQDAGSDHPLQVEAYQRAVERGVLKLRTSMMIRHQLLPHLLGLGIKQGFGDDRLRIGPVKLFADGSLIGRTAAVSRPFLNDPRPDNYGITIWTQEELDELVWQAHAAGFQVATHAIGD
;
A
#
# COMPACT_ATOMS: atom_id res chain seq x y z
N GLN A 1 12.93 6.81 18.47
CA GLN A 1 13.77 6.16 19.48
C GLN A 1 13.58 4.65 19.51
N LEU A 2 12.33 4.13 19.60
CA LEU A 2 12.07 2.67 19.67
C LEU A 2 12.54 1.91 18.43
N ALA A 3 12.48 2.50 17.25
CA ALA A 3 12.95 1.88 16.02
C ALA A 3 14.48 1.95 15.81
N GLY A 4 15.22 2.58 16.72
CA GLY A 4 16.67 2.74 16.62
C GLY A 4 17.13 3.64 15.46
N VAL A 5 16.23 4.41 14.84
CA VAL A 5 16.59 5.36 13.78
C VAL A 5 17.38 6.52 14.39
N THR A 6 18.59 6.71 13.90
CA THR A 6 19.54 7.71 14.39
C THR A 6 20.14 8.51 13.23
N ARG A 7 20.97 9.49 13.53
CA ARG A 7 21.76 10.24 12.54
C ARG A 7 22.60 9.34 11.63
N ALA A 8 23.09 8.21 12.16
CA ALA A 8 23.92 7.27 11.41
C ALA A 8 23.13 6.26 10.57
N THR A 9 21.80 6.21 10.70
CA THR A 9 20.96 5.28 9.95
C THR A 9 20.92 5.69 8.47
N PRO A 10 21.34 4.86 7.51
CA PRO A 10 21.26 5.20 6.09
C PRO A 10 19.79 5.20 5.61
N ASP A 11 19.53 5.96 4.57
CA ASP A 11 18.27 5.87 3.85
C ASP A 11 18.16 4.50 3.17
N PRO A 12 17.05 3.77 3.32
CA PRO A 12 16.86 2.52 2.61
C PRO A 12 16.57 2.77 1.12
N PRO A 13 16.84 1.80 0.24
CA PRO A 13 16.42 1.90 -1.17
C PRO A 13 14.93 2.24 -1.31
N GLY A 14 14.60 3.25 -2.13
CA GLY A 14 13.22 3.70 -2.31
C GLY A 14 12.60 4.39 -1.09
N GLY A 15 13.40 4.83 -0.12
CA GLY A 15 12.93 5.52 1.08
C GLY A 15 13.84 6.65 1.50
N HIS A 16 13.30 7.62 2.26
CA HIS A 16 14.06 8.77 2.75
C HIS A 16 13.72 9.11 4.20
N ILE A 17 14.77 9.29 5.01
CA ILE A 17 14.68 9.76 6.40
C ILE A 17 14.92 11.27 6.38
N VAL A 18 13.88 12.05 6.64
CA VAL A 18 14.01 13.51 6.69
C VAL A 18 14.83 13.92 7.91
N ARG A 19 15.90 14.71 7.68
CA ARG A 19 16.83 15.19 8.71
C ARG A 19 16.82 16.71 8.79
N ASP A 20 17.13 17.21 9.96
CA ASP A 20 17.36 18.64 10.18
C ASP A 20 18.74 19.10 9.68
N GLU A 21 19.07 20.38 9.90
CA GLU A 21 20.36 21.00 9.53
C GLU A 21 21.58 20.39 10.24
N HIS A 22 21.35 19.67 11.35
CA HIS A 22 22.39 18.98 12.10
C HIS A 22 22.50 17.50 11.71
N GLY A 23 21.67 17.03 10.78
CA GLY A 23 21.61 15.65 10.31
C GLY A 23 20.81 14.72 11.23
N GLU A 24 20.09 15.24 12.22
CA GLU A 24 19.26 14.43 13.11
C GLU A 24 17.90 14.12 12.45
N PRO A 25 17.39 12.89 12.60
CA PRO A 25 16.07 12.53 12.08
C PRO A 25 14.97 13.41 12.70
N THR A 26 14.18 14.05 11.85
CA THR A 26 13.04 14.89 12.30
C THR A 26 11.84 14.08 12.77
N GLY A 27 11.82 12.77 12.51
CA GLY A 27 10.70 11.88 12.74
C GLY A 27 9.82 11.65 11.50
N LEU A 28 10.05 12.39 10.41
CA LEU A 28 9.39 12.16 9.14
C LEU A 28 10.14 11.13 8.32
N LEU A 29 9.47 10.04 7.98
CA LEU A 29 9.95 8.95 7.14
C LEU A 29 9.11 8.88 5.88
N GLN A 30 9.74 8.74 4.73
CA GLN A 30 9.07 8.74 3.43
C GLN A 30 9.28 7.38 2.76
N GLU A 31 8.20 6.87 2.15
CA GLU A 31 8.16 5.63 1.39
C GLU A 31 8.78 4.44 2.16
N ASN A 32 9.69 3.66 1.58
CA ASN A 32 10.27 2.49 2.23
C ASN A 32 11.00 2.77 3.55
N ALA A 33 11.30 4.04 3.87
CA ALA A 33 11.84 4.38 5.18
C ALA A 33 10.83 4.17 6.32
N MET A 34 9.52 4.14 6.04
CA MET A 34 8.48 3.84 7.03
C MET A 34 8.64 2.43 7.62
N GLU A 35 9.13 1.48 6.84
CA GLU A 35 9.38 0.10 7.30
C GLU A 35 10.34 0.03 8.51
N LEU A 36 11.25 1.01 8.66
CA LEU A 36 12.13 1.08 9.80
C LEU A 36 11.39 1.18 11.13
N VAL A 37 10.21 1.81 11.12
CA VAL A 37 9.34 1.95 12.29
C VAL A 37 8.28 0.85 12.33
N GLU A 38 7.70 0.48 11.20
CA GLU A 38 6.65 -0.54 11.10
C GLU A 38 7.08 -1.87 11.71
N ARG A 39 8.34 -2.28 11.50
CA ARG A 39 8.89 -3.54 12.05
C ARG A 39 8.93 -3.61 13.58
N VAL A 40 8.83 -2.49 14.29
CA VAL A 40 8.80 -2.44 15.75
C VAL A 40 7.43 -2.14 16.33
N ILE A 41 6.45 -1.88 15.48
CA ILE A 41 5.04 -1.77 15.87
C ILE A 41 4.49 -3.18 16.05
N PRO A 42 3.85 -3.50 17.17
CA PRO A 42 3.19 -4.79 17.32
C PRO A 42 2.19 -5.04 16.19
N ALA A 43 2.31 -6.18 15.52
CA ALA A 43 1.37 -6.54 14.47
C ALA A 43 -0.05 -6.63 15.03
N PRO A 44 -1.07 -6.10 14.34
CA PRO A 44 -2.46 -6.26 14.76
C PRO A 44 -2.86 -7.73 14.71
N THR A 45 -3.70 -8.14 15.64
CA THR A 45 -4.31 -9.48 15.60
C THR A 45 -5.43 -9.53 14.56
N LEU A 46 -5.85 -10.74 14.19
CA LEU A 46 -6.99 -10.94 13.30
C LEU A 46 -8.26 -10.25 13.85
N ASP A 47 -8.50 -10.34 15.16
CA ASP A 47 -9.67 -9.70 15.78
C ASP A 47 -9.57 -8.17 15.77
N ASP A 48 -8.37 -7.59 15.92
CA ASP A 48 -8.16 -6.15 15.77
C ASP A 48 -8.48 -5.69 14.33
N MET A 49 -8.07 -6.45 13.33
CA MET A 49 -8.36 -6.15 11.93
C MET A 49 -9.86 -6.25 11.62
N VAL A 50 -10.54 -7.28 12.13
CA VAL A 50 -12.00 -7.44 11.96
C VAL A 50 -12.76 -6.30 12.63
N GLU A 51 -12.34 -5.88 13.82
CA GLU A 51 -12.94 -4.73 14.52
C GLU A 51 -12.68 -3.42 13.77
N ALA A 52 -11.49 -3.23 13.18
CA ALA A 52 -11.19 -2.08 12.33
C ALA A 52 -12.10 -2.06 11.07
N LEU A 53 -12.30 -3.20 10.42
CA LEU A 53 -13.23 -3.34 9.30
C LEU A 53 -14.67 -3.02 9.71
N ARG A 54 -15.12 -3.49 10.89
CA ARG A 54 -16.45 -3.17 11.41
C ARG A 54 -16.64 -1.66 11.54
N ARG A 55 -15.71 -0.97 12.21
CA ARG A 55 -15.77 0.49 12.40
C ARG A 55 -15.75 1.24 11.08
N CYS A 56 -14.87 0.84 10.17
CA CYS A 56 -14.78 1.42 8.82
C CYS A 56 -16.12 1.27 8.06
N ASN A 57 -16.68 0.05 8.08
CA ASN A 57 -17.96 -0.22 7.45
C ASN A 57 -19.12 0.60 8.04
N ASP A 58 -19.17 0.75 9.37
CA ASP A 58 -20.20 1.56 10.02
C ASP A 58 -20.09 3.04 9.61
N ALA A 59 -18.88 3.59 9.54
CA ALA A 59 -18.65 4.96 9.10
C ALA A 59 -19.02 5.18 7.63
N TYR A 60 -18.65 4.24 6.75
CA TYR A 60 -18.95 4.31 5.32
C TYR A 60 -20.44 4.19 5.05
N VAL A 61 -21.14 3.26 5.70
CA VAL A 61 -22.59 3.14 5.58
C VAL A 61 -23.31 4.40 6.06
N ALA A 62 -22.85 4.99 7.18
CA ALA A 62 -23.41 6.25 7.69
C ALA A 62 -23.21 7.40 6.69
N ALA A 63 -22.15 7.37 5.88
CA ALA A 63 -21.91 8.32 4.79
C ALA A 63 -22.62 7.97 3.47
N GLY A 64 -23.44 6.90 3.43
CA GLY A 64 -24.17 6.46 2.22
C GLY A 64 -23.30 5.68 1.22
N ILE A 65 -22.07 5.28 1.58
CA ILE A 65 -21.20 4.48 0.72
C ILE A 65 -21.68 3.02 0.76
N THR A 66 -21.86 2.43 -0.41
CA THR A 66 -22.35 1.04 -0.55
C THR A 66 -21.34 0.07 -1.15
N SER A 67 -20.27 0.60 -1.73
CA SER A 67 -19.20 -0.20 -2.34
C SER A 67 -17.85 0.46 -2.08
N SER A 68 -16.81 -0.34 -1.91
CA SER A 68 -15.43 0.12 -1.72
C SER A 68 -14.44 -0.74 -2.48
N GLN A 69 -13.29 -0.17 -2.75
CA GLN A 69 -12.10 -0.91 -3.16
C GLN A 69 -11.02 -0.71 -2.10
N ASP A 70 -10.50 -1.81 -1.56
CA ASP A 70 -9.30 -1.76 -0.73
C ASP A 70 -8.10 -1.72 -1.66
N ALA A 71 -7.36 -0.63 -1.65
CA ALA A 71 -6.33 -0.34 -2.63
C ALA A 71 -4.94 -0.89 -2.24
N GLY A 72 -4.85 -1.95 -1.43
CA GLY A 72 -3.55 -2.47 -1.10
C GLY A 72 -3.46 -3.57 -0.05
N SER A 73 -4.26 -4.62 -0.17
CA SER A 73 -4.07 -5.81 0.67
C SER A 73 -2.72 -6.47 0.34
N ASP A 74 -1.76 -6.40 1.25
CA ASP A 74 -0.37 -6.85 1.08
C ASP A 74 0.03 -8.01 2.01
N HIS A 75 -0.84 -8.38 2.94
CA HIS A 75 -0.58 -9.47 3.86
C HIS A 75 -1.73 -10.49 3.89
N PRO A 76 -1.46 -11.82 3.94
CA PRO A 76 -2.49 -12.85 3.99
C PRO A 76 -3.52 -12.65 5.11
N LEU A 77 -3.09 -12.14 6.27
CA LEU A 77 -3.98 -11.88 7.41
C LEU A 77 -5.05 -10.83 7.10
N GLN A 78 -4.77 -9.86 6.23
CA GLN A 78 -5.78 -8.88 5.78
C GLN A 78 -6.87 -9.57 4.95
N VAL A 79 -6.48 -10.49 4.06
CA VAL A 79 -7.43 -11.28 3.28
C VAL A 79 -8.30 -12.13 4.20
N GLU A 80 -7.70 -12.78 5.21
CA GLU A 80 -8.42 -13.56 6.23
C GLU A 80 -9.36 -12.64 7.03
N ALA A 81 -8.94 -11.45 7.42
CA ALA A 81 -9.76 -10.49 8.15
C ALA A 81 -11.04 -10.11 7.39
N TYR A 82 -10.94 -9.89 6.07
CA TYR A 82 -12.11 -9.66 5.23
C TYR A 82 -13.05 -10.86 5.20
N GLN A 83 -12.53 -12.08 5.08
CA GLN A 83 -13.33 -13.30 5.13
C GLN A 83 -14.06 -13.44 6.48
N ARG A 84 -13.35 -13.22 7.58
CA ARG A 84 -13.95 -13.21 8.92
C ARG A 84 -15.01 -12.13 9.09
N ALA A 85 -14.78 -10.94 8.50
CA ALA A 85 -15.76 -9.87 8.53
C ALA A 85 -17.04 -10.23 7.78
N VAL A 86 -16.94 -10.96 6.67
CA VAL A 86 -18.11 -11.56 5.98
C VAL A 86 -18.81 -12.58 6.86
N GLU A 87 -18.08 -13.57 7.39
CA GLU A 87 -18.61 -14.64 8.25
C GLU A 87 -19.34 -14.08 9.47
N ARG A 88 -18.79 -13.03 10.09
CA ARG A 88 -19.38 -12.35 11.25
C ARG A 88 -20.50 -11.35 10.89
N GLY A 89 -20.80 -11.17 9.61
CA GLY A 89 -21.81 -10.22 9.13
C GLY A 89 -21.49 -8.76 9.38
N VAL A 90 -20.20 -8.42 9.59
CA VAL A 90 -19.76 -7.05 9.84
C VAL A 90 -19.32 -6.31 8.56
N LEU A 91 -19.03 -7.04 7.48
CA LEU A 91 -18.75 -6.45 6.17
C LEU A 91 -20.07 -6.11 5.48
N LYS A 92 -20.48 -4.85 5.58
CA LYS A 92 -21.76 -4.35 5.03
C LYS A 92 -21.63 -3.86 3.58
N LEU A 93 -20.43 -3.42 3.19
CA LEU A 93 -20.14 -2.92 1.85
C LEU A 93 -19.87 -4.06 0.87
N ARG A 94 -20.12 -3.81 -0.41
CA ARG A 94 -19.52 -4.62 -1.49
C ARG A 94 -18.06 -4.19 -1.62
N THR A 95 -17.15 -5.10 -1.34
CA THR A 95 -15.72 -4.80 -1.31
C THR A 95 -14.96 -5.59 -2.36
N SER A 96 -14.15 -4.89 -3.15
CA SER A 96 -13.18 -5.47 -4.07
C SER A 96 -11.77 -5.23 -3.51
N MET A 97 -11.07 -6.31 -3.14
CA MET A 97 -9.70 -6.20 -2.64
C MET A 97 -8.73 -6.08 -3.81
N MET A 98 -7.96 -5.00 -3.89
CA MET A 98 -6.80 -4.93 -4.77
C MET A 98 -5.62 -5.60 -4.07
N ILE A 99 -5.16 -6.70 -4.63
CA ILE A 99 -4.08 -7.50 -4.04
C ILE A 99 -2.74 -6.95 -4.47
N ARG A 100 -1.85 -6.66 -3.53
CA ARG A 100 -0.49 -6.23 -3.82
C ARG A 100 0.25 -7.32 -4.61
N HIS A 101 1.10 -6.90 -5.55
CA HIS A 101 1.82 -7.80 -6.46
C HIS A 101 2.61 -8.91 -5.74
N GLN A 102 3.10 -8.65 -4.51
CA GLN A 102 3.81 -9.65 -3.71
C GLN A 102 2.96 -10.89 -3.40
N LEU A 103 1.63 -10.74 -3.33
CA LEU A 103 0.71 -11.85 -3.08
C LEU A 103 0.22 -12.55 -4.36
N LEU A 104 0.51 -11.99 -5.54
CA LEU A 104 0.09 -12.59 -6.82
C LEU A 104 0.56 -14.04 -6.98
N PRO A 105 1.81 -14.42 -6.68
CA PRO A 105 2.25 -15.81 -6.80
C PRO A 105 1.42 -16.78 -5.95
N HIS A 106 0.95 -16.35 -4.78
CA HIS A 106 0.09 -17.19 -3.92
C HIS A 106 -1.29 -17.41 -4.55
N LEU A 107 -1.88 -16.36 -5.13
CA LEU A 107 -3.16 -16.50 -5.86
C LEU A 107 -3.02 -17.45 -7.04
N LEU A 108 -1.94 -17.31 -7.83
CA LEU A 108 -1.69 -18.17 -8.99
C LEU A 108 -1.44 -19.61 -8.59
N GLY A 109 -0.69 -19.84 -7.51
CA GLY A 109 -0.42 -21.18 -6.96
C GLY A 109 -1.70 -21.90 -6.50
N LEU A 110 -2.71 -21.14 -6.08
CA LEU A 110 -4.04 -21.65 -5.70
C LEU A 110 -5.03 -21.69 -6.88
N GLY A 111 -4.65 -21.22 -8.07
CA GLY A 111 -5.55 -21.12 -9.22
C GLY A 111 -6.63 -20.04 -9.10
N ILE A 112 -6.45 -19.09 -8.17
CA ILE A 112 -7.40 -18.00 -7.94
C ILE A 112 -7.27 -16.96 -9.04
N LYS A 113 -8.41 -16.51 -9.57
CA LYS A 113 -8.51 -15.49 -10.63
C LYS A 113 -9.16 -14.22 -10.11
N GLN A 114 -9.00 -13.13 -10.85
CA GLN A 114 -9.75 -11.90 -10.60
C GLN A 114 -11.26 -12.20 -10.60
N GLY A 115 -11.97 -11.58 -9.66
CA GLY A 115 -13.42 -11.79 -9.48
C GLY A 115 -13.76 -12.98 -8.59
N PHE A 116 -12.79 -13.79 -8.16
CA PHE A 116 -13.06 -14.87 -7.19
C PHE A 116 -13.64 -14.30 -5.90
N GLY A 117 -14.74 -14.89 -5.45
CA GLY A 117 -15.54 -14.42 -4.31
C GLY A 117 -17.01 -14.31 -4.70
N ASP A 118 -17.70 -13.33 -4.13
CA ASP A 118 -19.12 -13.09 -4.36
C ASP A 118 -19.44 -11.59 -4.50
N ASP A 119 -20.73 -11.23 -4.45
CA ASP A 119 -21.18 -9.84 -4.54
C ASP A 119 -20.79 -9.00 -3.31
N ARG A 120 -20.42 -9.62 -2.21
CA ARG A 120 -20.01 -8.93 -0.97
C ARG A 120 -18.50 -8.72 -0.89
N LEU A 121 -17.74 -9.75 -1.21
CA LEU A 121 -16.27 -9.73 -1.14
C LEU A 121 -15.66 -10.46 -2.32
N ARG A 122 -14.77 -9.82 -3.06
CA ARG A 122 -14.07 -10.45 -4.19
C ARG A 122 -12.63 -9.99 -4.33
N ILE A 123 -11.83 -10.83 -4.94
CA ILE A 123 -10.48 -10.51 -5.40
C ILE A 123 -10.60 -9.57 -6.61
N GLY A 124 -10.01 -8.40 -6.49
CA GLY A 124 -9.99 -7.36 -7.52
C GLY A 124 -8.69 -7.35 -8.33
N PRO A 125 -8.26 -6.16 -8.77
CA PRO A 125 -7.02 -5.95 -9.50
C PRO A 125 -5.77 -6.29 -8.69
N VAL A 126 -4.65 -6.51 -9.39
CA VAL A 126 -3.31 -6.46 -8.78
C VAL A 126 -2.89 -5.00 -8.64
N LYS A 127 -2.47 -4.62 -7.42
CA LYS A 127 -2.04 -3.26 -7.08
C LYS A 127 -0.53 -3.13 -7.14
N LEU A 128 -0.09 -2.10 -7.85
CA LEU A 128 1.30 -1.64 -7.94
C LEU A 128 1.39 -0.17 -7.52
N PHE A 129 2.59 0.27 -7.18
CA PHE A 129 2.93 1.68 -6.97
C PHE A 129 4.16 1.98 -7.83
N ALA A 130 4.07 2.91 -8.75
CA ALA A 130 5.19 3.35 -9.57
C ALA A 130 6.02 4.44 -8.87
N ASP A 131 5.35 5.30 -8.11
CA ASP A 131 5.96 6.43 -7.40
C ASP A 131 5.21 6.73 -6.09
N GLY A 132 5.58 7.82 -5.44
CA GLY A 132 4.98 8.29 -4.21
C GLY A 132 3.84 9.31 -4.41
N SER A 133 3.79 10.37 -3.57
CA SER A 133 2.69 11.33 -3.53
C SER A 133 3.14 12.78 -3.65
N LEU A 134 2.26 13.67 -4.13
CA LEU A 134 2.52 15.12 -4.17
C LEU A 134 2.64 15.70 -2.76
N ILE A 135 1.79 15.28 -1.83
CA ILE A 135 1.81 15.79 -0.44
C ILE A 135 3.12 15.40 0.24
N GLY A 136 3.58 14.16 0.04
CA GLY A 136 4.86 13.65 0.57
C GLY A 136 6.08 14.17 -0.18
N ARG A 137 5.89 14.87 -1.33
CA ARG A 137 6.97 15.28 -2.25
C ARG A 137 7.82 14.11 -2.71
N THR A 138 7.17 12.98 -2.95
CA THR A 138 7.76 11.71 -3.38
C THR A 138 7.22 11.24 -4.72
N ALA A 139 6.20 11.92 -5.30
CA ALA A 139 5.81 11.69 -6.69
C ALA A 139 6.98 11.98 -7.63
N ALA A 140 7.22 11.10 -8.59
CA ALA A 140 8.33 11.22 -9.55
C ALA A 140 8.00 12.27 -10.62
N VAL A 141 8.67 13.42 -10.55
CA VAL A 141 8.36 14.58 -11.38
C VAL A 141 9.56 15.00 -12.22
N SER A 142 9.30 15.56 -13.43
CA SER A 142 10.35 16.00 -14.36
C SER A 142 11.06 17.29 -13.93
N ARG A 143 10.50 18.04 -12.95
CA ARG A 143 11.09 19.25 -12.36
C ARG A 143 11.10 19.13 -10.85
N PRO A 144 12.13 19.67 -10.15
CA PRO A 144 12.19 19.54 -8.70
C PRO A 144 11.03 20.27 -8.01
N PHE A 145 10.63 19.76 -6.88
CA PHE A 145 9.58 20.37 -6.05
C PHE A 145 10.00 21.76 -5.58
N LEU A 146 9.23 22.80 -5.93
CA LEU A 146 9.58 24.21 -5.67
C LEU A 146 9.71 24.56 -4.18
N ASN A 147 8.94 23.89 -3.32
CA ASN A 147 8.89 24.17 -1.87
C ASN A 147 9.52 23.05 -1.04
N ASP A 148 10.52 22.36 -1.59
CA ASP A 148 11.29 21.36 -0.86
C ASP A 148 12.64 21.98 -0.41
N PRO A 149 13.10 21.73 0.82
CA PRO A 149 14.43 22.17 1.26
C PRO A 149 15.57 21.55 0.45
N ARG A 150 15.32 20.44 -0.25
CA ARG A 150 16.26 19.82 -1.19
C ARG A 150 16.02 20.43 -2.58
N PRO A 151 16.96 21.17 -3.13
CA PRO A 151 16.77 21.86 -4.42
C PRO A 151 16.66 20.90 -5.63
N ASP A 152 17.05 19.65 -5.43
CA ASP A 152 17.11 18.57 -6.43
C ASP A 152 16.14 17.42 -6.10
N ASN A 153 15.05 17.69 -5.39
CA ASN A 153 14.04 16.67 -5.12
C ASN A 153 13.11 16.47 -6.32
N TYR A 154 13.34 15.40 -7.07
CA TYR A 154 12.50 14.94 -8.20
C TYR A 154 11.51 13.84 -7.79
N GLY A 155 11.36 13.55 -6.49
CA GLY A 155 10.56 12.44 -6.00
C GLY A 155 11.29 11.11 -6.04
N ILE A 156 10.53 10.02 -6.02
CA ILE A 156 11.03 8.65 -5.91
C ILE A 156 10.30 7.75 -6.90
N THR A 157 11.04 7.14 -7.83
CA THR A 157 10.55 5.98 -8.59
C THR A 157 10.79 4.72 -7.76
N ILE A 158 9.76 3.87 -7.61
CA ILE A 158 9.85 2.65 -6.79
C ILE A 158 10.52 1.52 -7.57
N TRP A 159 10.34 1.50 -8.90
CA TRP A 159 10.84 0.48 -9.83
C TRP A 159 11.63 1.11 -10.97
N THR A 160 12.52 0.34 -11.58
CA THR A 160 12.97 0.64 -12.95
C THR A 160 11.83 0.38 -13.93
N GLN A 161 11.94 0.89 -15.16
CA GLN A 161 10.92 0.65 -16.19
C GLN A 161 10.78 -0.84 -16.48
N GLU A 162 11.89 -1.56 -16.59
CA GLU A 162 11.93 -3.00 -16.89
C GLU A 162 11.26 -3.83 -15.78
N GLU A 163 11.51 -3.48 -14.51
CA GLU A 163 10.87 -4.15 -13.36
C GLU A 163 9.36 -3.91 -13.35
N LEU A 164 8.92 -2.66 -13.58
CA LEU A 164 7.51 -2.34 -13.63
C LEU A 164 6.80 -3.04 -14.79
N ASP A 165 7.40 -3.07 -15.98
CA ASP A 165 6.87 -3.76 -17.16
C ASP A 165 6.69 -5.26 -16.88
N GLU A 166 7.66 -5.90 -16.25
CA GLU A 166 7.59 -7.32 -15.89
C GLU A 166 6.45 -7.59 -14.90
N LEU A 167 6.32 -6.79 -13.84
CA LEU A 167 5.25 -6.92 -12.85
C LEU A 167 3.86 -6.74 -13.47
N VAL A 168 3.69 -5.74 -14.34
CA VAL A 168 2.45 -5.49 -15.08
C VAL A 168 2.14 -6.67 -15.98
N TRP A 169 3.13 -7.15 -16.73
CA TRP A 169 2.98 -8.27 -17.65
C TRP A 169 2.58 -9.57 -16.94
N GLN A 170 3.23 -9.89 -15.81
CA GLN A 170 2.90 -11.07 -15.01
C GLN A 170 1.43 -11.06 -14.56
N ALA A 171 0.96 -9.93 -14.04
CA ALA A 171 -0.42 -9.81 -13.60
C ALA A 171 -1.40 -9.87 -14.77
N HIS A 172 -1.11 -9.16 -15.87
CA HIS A 172 -1.95 -9.13 -17.07
C HIS A 172 -2.04 -10.50 -17.75
N ALA A 173 -0.92 -11.17 -17.95
CA ALA A 173 -0.88 -12.51 -18.56
C ALA A 173 -1.62 -13.55 -17.71
N ALA A 174 -1.67 -13.36 -16.39
CA ALA A 174 -2.46 -14.17 -15.48
C ALA A 174 -3.98 -13.87 -15.51
N GLY A 175 -4.40 -12.86 -16.27
CA GLY A 175 -5.80 -12.45 -16.41
C GLY A 175 -6.29 -11.49 -15.34
N PHE A 176 -5.38 -10.82 -14.63
CA PHE A 176 -5.74 -9.78 -13.69
C PHE A 176 -5.71 -8.38 -14.35
N GLN A 177 -6.64 -7.54 -13.99
CA GLN A 177 -6.53 -6.11 -14.17
C GLN A 177 -5.38 -5.59 -13.29
N VAL A 178 -4.61 -4.63 -13.80
CA VAL A 178 -3.56 -3.96 -13.04
C VAL A 178 -4.02 -2.56 -12.64
N ALA A 179 -3.80 -2.20 -11.39
CA ALA A 179 -4.10 -0.89 -10.83
C ALA A 179 -2.80 -0.27 -10.30
N THR A 180 -2.14 0.52 -11.14
CA THR A 180 -0.88 1.16 -10.79
C THR A 180 -1.12 2.57 -10.26
N HIS A 181 -0.60 2.84 -9.05
CA HIS A 181 -0.48 4.21 -8.54
C HIS A 181 0.65 4.91 -9.30
N ALA A 182 0.34 6.02 -9.93
CA ALA A 182 1.27 6.87 -10.67
C ALA A 182 0.75 8.31 -10.60
N ILE A 183 1.49 9.20 -9.95
CA ILE A 183 1.11 10.61 -9.71
C ILE A 183 2.04 11.57 -10.42
N GLY A 184 3.30 11.19 -10.57
CA GLY A 184 4.31 11.96 -11.30
C GLY A 184 3.98 12.17 -12.77
N ASP A 185 4.86 12.88 -13.51
CA ASP A 185 4.72 13.23 -14.92
C ASP A 185 5.72 12.50 -15.83
#